data_a2738c4bca9140275f12d0219b3850b7
#
_entry.id   a2738c4bca9140275f12d0219b3850b7
#
_cell.length_a   1.000
_cell.length_b   1.000
_cell.length_c   1.000
_cell.angle_alpha   90.00
_cell.angle_beta   90.00
_cell.angle_gamma   90.00
#
_symmetry.space_group_name_H-M   'P 1'
#
loop_
_entity.id
_entity.type
_entity.pdbx_description
1 polymer ?
#
loop_
_entity_poly.entity_id
_entity_poly.type
_entity_poly.pdbx_seq_one_letter_code
_entity_poly.pdbx_strand_id
1 'polypeptide(L)'
;MTNRILTTHVGSLPRPERVVTQLFSQDSGLNYVEADFDRIMVEETNEVVAKQVDARVDVVSDGEMSKISYATYIRHRLTGFEIGEMPRATPRDLDDFPEFKERLAKLGATPKYHRPICTGPIAVKDLSGLHKDIANLQGAVKKAGAKRAFMNAASPGVIAVFQPNRYYASHEKYLESLANAMQTEYEAIVAAGLDIQIDAPDLGMGRHIKFRDASEEEFLKNANLQVEALNHALRNIPAEKIRMHVCWGNY
;
A
#
# COMPACT_ATOMS: atom_id res chain seq x y z
N MET A 1 15.80 -5.19 26.00
CA MET A 1 14.37 -4.85 25.84
C MET A 1 14.17 -3.42 26.34
N THR A 2 13.41 -2.61 25.63
CA THR A 2 13.09 -1.23 26.08
C THR A 2 12.01 -1.31 27.16
N ASN A 3 12.16 -0.55 28.27
CA ASN A 3 11.16 -0.50 29.35
C ASN A 3 9.98 0.45 29.03
N ARG A 4 9.72 0.76 27.77
CA ARG A 4 8.64 1.66 27.35
C ARG A 4 8.00 1.19 26.07
N ILE A 5 6.78 1.65 25.81
CA ILE A 5 6.06 1.46 24.56
C ILE A 5 6.77 2.29 23.47
N LEU A 6 7.07 1.64 22.35
CA LEU A 6 7.66 2.32 21.19
C LEU A 6 6.60 3.11 20.41
N THR A 7 7.03 4.26 19.91
CA THR A 7 6.19 5.12 19.06
C THR A 7 6.45 4.84 17.59
N THR A 8 5.40 4.98 16.78
CA THR A 8 5.44 4.81 15.32
C THR A 8 4.24 5.52 14.68
N HIS A 9 4.14 5.50 13.36
CA HIS A 9 2.95 5.93 12.63
C HIS A 9 2.46 4.83 11.66
N VAL A 10 1.35 5.08 10.97
CA VAL A 10 0.69 4.06 10.14
C VAL A 10 1.41 3.83 8.80
N GLY A 11 1.83 4.89 8.13
CA GLY A 11 2.46 4.76 6.80
C GLY A 11 2.59 6.10 6.10
N SER A 12 1.61 6.46 5.27
CA SER A 12 1.63 7.72 4.52
C SER A 12 1.82 8.96 5.38
N LEU A 13 2.77 9.80 4.99
CA LEU A 13 2.98 11.13 5.55
C LEU A 13 2.68 12.21 4.50
N PRO A 14 2.39 13.45 4.93
CA PRO A 14 2.13 14.55 4.00
C PRO A 14 3.23 14.71 2.96
N ARG A 15 2.85 14.73 1.69
CA ARG A 15 3.77 14.87 0.56
C ARG A 15 3.87 16.32 0.11
N PRO A 16 5.09 16.86 -0.08
CA PRO A 16 5.28 18.14 -0.74
C PRO A 16 4.74 18.12 -2.17
N GLU A 17 4.36 19.28 -2.70
CA GLU A 17 3.80 19.42 -4.05
C GLU A 17 4.72 18.80 -5.14
N ARG A 18 6.04 18.94 -4.99
CA ARG A 18 7.01 18.35 -5.93
C ARG A 18 6.94 16.83 -5.97
N VAL A 19 6.67 16.15 -4.84
CA VAL A 19 6.45 14.69 -4.80
C VAL A 19 5.14 14.34 -5.49
N VAL A 20 4.06 15.05 -5.18
CA VAL A 20 2.75 14.84 -5.79
C VAL A 20 2.83 14.97 -7.31
N THR A 21 3.50 16.02 -7.81
CA THR A 21 3.72 16.24 -9.25
C THR A 21 4.45 15.06 -9.89
N GLN A 22 5.53 14.56 -9.28
CA GLN A 22 6.29 13.43 -9.80
C GLN A 22 5.49 12.13 -9.82
N LEU A 23 4.71 11.86 -8.78
CA LEU A 23 3.85 10.68 -8.71
C LEU A 23 2.78 10.69 -9.81
N PHE A 24 2.15 11.85 -10.06
CA PHE A 24 1.19 11.97 -11.16
C PHE A 24 1.83 11.91 -12.54
N SER A 25 3.04 12.46 -12.70
CA SER A 25 3.80 12.33 -13.95
C SER A 25 4.14 10.86 -14.23
N GLN A 26 4.56 10.11 -13.22
CA GLN A 26 4.81 8.67 -13.34
C GLN A 26 3.53 7.88 -13.66
N ASP A 27 2.42 8.21 -12.98
CA ASP A 27 1.14 7.52 -13.16
C ASP A 27 0.55 7.73 -14.56
N SER A 28 0.66 8.93 -15.10
CA SER A 28 0.15 9.29 -16.43
C SER A 28 1.14 9.01 -17.57
N GLY A 29 2.43 8.88 -17.25
CA GLY A 29 3.52 8.84 -18.24
C GLY A 29 3.80 10.19 -18.92
N LEU A 30 3.12 11.27 -18.50
CA LEU A 30 3.30 12.61 -19.07
C LEU A 30 4.40 13.36 -18.32
N ASN A 31 5.39 13.87 -19.06
CA ASN A 31 6.50 14.64 -18.51
C ASN A 31 7.30 13.89 -17.41
N TYR A 32 7.27 12.56 -17.43
CA TYR A 32 8.02 11.73 -16.47
C TYR A 32 9.48 11.63 -16.88
N VAL A 33 10.36 12.05 -15.97
CA VAL A 33 11.82 11.89 -16.09
C VAL A 33 12.29 11.08 -14.89
N GLU A 34 12.74 9.85 -15.12
CA GLU A 34 13.12 8.91 -14.06
C GLU A 34 14.20 9.48 -13.14
N ALA A 35 15.23 10.13 -13.69
CA ALA A 35 16.32 10.71 -12.92
C ALA A 35 15.85 11.81 -11.94
N ASP A 36 14.87 12.63 -12.35
CA ASP A 36 14.29 13.65 -11.47
C ASP A 36 13.41 13.03 -10.39
N PHE A 37 12.62 12.01 -10.76
CA PHE A 37 11.85 11.23 -9.79
C PHE A 37 12.76 10.62 -8.73
N ASP A 38 13.79 9.89 -9.13
CA ASP A 38 14.73 9.22 -8.22
C ASP A 38 15.40 10.21 -7.27
N ARG A 39 15.89 11.35 -7.81
CA ARG A 39 16.52 12.40 -7.00
C ARG A 39 15.56 12.95 -5.95
N ILE A 40 14.34 13.28 -6.35
CA ILE A 40 13.31 13.83 -5.43
C ILE A 40 12.94 12.80 -4.37
N MET A 41 12.78 11.51 -4.72
CA MET A 41 12.47 10.47 -3.74
C MET A 41 13.58 10.27 -2.72
N VAL A 42 14.86 10.34 -3.12
CA VAL A 42 16.00 10.33 -2.19
C VAL A 42 15.93 11.52 -1.22
N GLU A 43 15.73 12.72 -1.74
CA GLU A 43 15.69 13.96 -0.93
C GLU A 43 14.54 13.90 0.08
N GLU A 44 13.34 13.57 -0.36
CA GLU A 44 12.14 13.58 0.48
C GLU A 44 12.11 12.42 1.49
N THR A 45 12.63 11.25 1.12
CA THR A 45 12.79 10.15 2.08
C THR A 45 13.77 10.54 3.19
N ASN A 46 14.89 11.19 2.85
CA ASN A 46 15.82 11.71 3.85
C ASN A 46 15.15 12.74 4.77
N GLU A 47 14.39 13.67 4.21
CA GLU A 47 13.73 14.72 4.98
C GLU A 47 12.65 14.15 5.91
N VAL A 48 11.80 13.26 5.41
CA VAL A 48 10.70 12.70 6.21
C VAL A 48 11.21 11.79 7.32
N VAL A 49 12.29 11.04 7.10
CA VAL A 49 12.92 10.21 8.14
C VAL A 49 13.58 11.10 9.20
N ALA A 50 14.28 12.17 8.81
CA ALA A 50 14.86 13.11 9.75
C ALA A 50 13.79 13.76 10.65
N LYS A 51 12.68 14.22 10.06
CA LYS A 51 11.54 14.78 10.82
C LYS A 51 10.95 13.78 11.83
N GLN A 52 10.85 12.50 11.48
CA GLN A 52 10.39 11.47 12.41
C GLN A 52 11.35 11.28 13.57
N VAL A 53 12.67 11.26 13.32
CA VAL A 53 13.69 11.15 14.36
C VAL A 53 13.67 12.39 15.26
N ASP A 54 13.57 13.59 14.71
CA ASP A 54 13.47 14.85 15.47
C ASP A 54 12.21 14.88 16.36
N ALA A 55 11.10 14.31 15.85
CA ALA A 55 9.86 14.13 16.61
C ALA A 55 9.94 12.95 17.61
N ARG A 56 11.09 12.27 17.74
CA ARG A 56 11.33 11.12 18.63
C ARG A 56 10.44 9.91 18.34
N VAL A 57 10.10 9.71 17.06
CA VAL A 57 9.44 8.46 16.62
C VAL A 57 10.49 7.34 16.65
N ASP A 58 10.15 6.21 17.28
CA ASP A 58 11.08 5.09 17.50
C ASP A 58 11.26 4.19 16.28
N VAL A 59 10.16 3.95 15.56
CA VAL A 59 10.15 3.11 14.37
C VAL A 59 9.68 3.96 13.20
N VAL A 60 10.60 4.36 12.35
CA VAL A 60 10.39 5.28 11.24
C VAL A 60 10.03 4.54 9.94
N SER A 61 9.53 5.27 8.93
CA SER A 61 9.32 4.76 7.57
C SER A 61 9.67 5.81 6.52
N ASP A 62 9.61 5.42 5.25
CA ASP A 62 9.75 6.30 4.09
C ASP A 62 8.55 7.26 3.88
N GLY A 63 7.49 7.14 4.70
CA GLY A 63 6.26 7.92 4.55
C GLY A 63 5.49 7.65 3.26
N GLU A 64 5.79 6.56 2.58
CA GLU A 64 5.22 6.19 1.26
C GLU A 64 5.47 7.26 0.18
N MET A 65 6.60 7.96 0.22
CA MET A 65 6.87 9.08 -0.69
C MET A 65 6.85 8.68 -2.15
N SER A 66 7.29 7.45 -2.50
CA SER A 66 7.34 6.92 -3.88
C SER A 66 6.04 6.25 -4.34
N LYS A 67 5.03 6.12 -3.48
CA LYS A 67 3.80 5.37 -3.79
C LYS A 67 2.63 6.32 -4.03
N ILE A 68 2.04 6.31 -5.22
CA ILE A 68 0.84 7.12 -5.51
C ILE A 68 -0.36 6.69 -4.66
N SER A 69 -0.42 5.41 -4.30
CA SER A 69 -1.43 4.80 -3.45
C SER A 69 -0.85 3.55 -2.81
N TYR A 70 -1.20 3.28 -1.56
CA TYR A 70 -0.77 2.09 -0.81
C TYR A 70 -1.21 0.75 -1.45
N ALA A 71 -2.15 0.75 -2.38
CA ALA A 71 -2.65 -0.47 -3.02
C ALA A 71 -2.38 -0.53 -4.53
N THR A 72 -2.40 0.61 -5.25
CA THR A 72 -2.33 0.60 -6.72
C THR A 72 -0.91 0.72 -7.28
N TYR A 73 0.07 1.03 -6.44
CA TYR A 73 1.48 1.13 -6.83
C TYR A 73 2.02 -0.18 -7.44
N ILE A 74 1.42 -1.32 -7.08
CA ILE A 74 1.86 -2.65 -7.51
C ILE A 74 1.79 -2.85 -9.04
N ARG A 75 0.97 -2.07 -9.76
CA ARG A 75 0.92 -2.12 -11.22
C ARG A 75 2.26 -1.81 -11.89
N HIS A 76 3.13 -1.09 -11.20
CA HIS A 76 4.49 -0.80 -11.68
C HIS A 76 5.44 -1.97 -11.45
N ARG A 77 5.11 -2.88 -10.52
CA ARG A 77 5.94 -4.01 -10.09
C ARG A 77 5.46 -5.36 -10.63
N LEU A 78 4.16 -5.48 -10.91
CA LEU A 78 3.52 -6.72 -11.38
C LEU A 78 2.95 -6.57 -12.78
N THR A 79 2.89 -7.69 -13.53
CA THR A 79 2.15 -7.81 -14.79
C THR A 79 0.65 -8.01 -14.53
N GLY A 80 -0.14 -8.07 -15.61
CA GLY A 80 -1.55 -8.44 -15.56
C GLY A 80 -2.51 -7.30 -15.22
N PHE A 81 -2.03 -6.07 -15.09
CA PHE A 81 -2.84 -4.90 -14.77
C PHE A 81 -2.85 -3.89 -15.92
N GLU A 82 -4.06 -3.46 -16.28
CA GLU A 82 -4.30 -2.37 -17.23
C GLU A 82 -5.12 -1.26 -16.57
N ILE A 83 -4.98 -0.05 -17.09
CA ILE A 83 -5.80 1.08 -16.66
C ILE A 83 -7.23 0.87 -17.17
N GLY A 84 -8.20 1.01 -16.28
CA GLY A 84 -9.61 0.83 -16.64
C GLY A 84 -10.52 1.80 -15.89
N GLU A 85 -11.70 2.01 -16.45
CA GLU A 85 -12.77 2.75 -15.78
C GLU A 85 -13.53 1.82 -14.84
N MET A 86 -13.62 2.23 -13.58
CA MET A 86 -14.42 1.54 -12.57
C MET A 86 -15.25 2.56 -11.79
N PRO A 87 -16.55 2.32 -11.60
CA PRO A 87 -17.35 3.11 -10.69
C PRO A 87 -16.74 3.08 -9.27
N ARG A 88 -16.68 4.23 -8.60
CA ARG A 88 -16.35 4.26 -7.18
C ARG A 88 -17.53 3.67 -6.40
N ALA A 89 -17.31 2.58 -5.70
CA ALA A 89 -18.26 2.17 -4.67
C ALA A 89 -18.25 3.23 -3.56
N THR A 90 -19.42 3.74 -3.22
CA THR A 90 -19.56 4.60 -2.04
C THR A 90 -19.55 3.70 -0.81
N PRO A 91 -18.72 3.98 0.18
CA PRO A 91 -18.73 3.24 1.43
C PRO A 91 -20.11 3.27 2.10
N ARG A 92 -20.57 2.11 2.59
CA ARG A 92 -21.93 1.95 3.14
C ARG A 92 -22.14 2.77 4.41
N ASP A 93 -21.12 2.91 5.22
CA ASP A 93 -21.16 3.71 6.45
C ASP A 93 -21.47 5.20 6.21
N LEU A 94 -21.20 5.71 5.00
CA LEU A 94 -21.58 7.06 4.60
C LEU A 94 -23.07 7.21 4.26
N ASP A 95 -23.79 6.11 4.09
CA ASP A 95 -25.23 6.16 3.80
C ASP A 95 -26.04 6.67 5.02
N ASP A 96 -25.53 6.42 6.22
CA ASP A 96 -26.10 6.94 7.48
C ASP A 96 -25.80 8.45 7.73
N PHE A 97 -24.89 9.04 6.93
CA PHE A 97 -24.43 10.42 7.05
C PHE A 97 -24.51 11.18 5.71
N PRO A 98 -25.73 11.41 5.17
CA PRO A 98 -25.91 11.97 3.83
C PRO A 98 -25.30 13.36 3.65
N GLU A 99 -25.36 14.23 4.65
CA GLU A 99 -24.78 15.58 4.60
C GLU A 99 -23.23 15.51 4.52
N PHE A 100 -22.62 14.61 5.27
CA PHE A 100 -21.17 14.40 5.21
C PHE A 100 -20.74 13.81 3.87
N LYS A 101 -21.49 12.85 3.34
CA LYS A 101 -21.28 12.27 2.00
C LYS A 101 -21.32 13.35 0.92
N GLU A 102 -22.31 14.26 0.97
CA GLU A 102 -22.41 15.38 0.04
C GLU A 102 -21.23 16.36 0.19
N ARG A 103 -20.81 16.66 1.42
CA ARG A 103 -19.63 17.48 1.68
C ARG A 103 -18.36 16.87 1.11
N LEU A 104 -18.12 15.58 1.29
CA LEU A 104 -16.99 14.86 0.71
C LEU A 104 -17.01 14.91 -0.83
N ALA A 105 -18.17 14.74 -1.44
CA ALA A 105 -18.32 14.83 -2.88
C ALA A 105 -17.94 16.23 -3.43
N LYS A 106 -18.30 17.29 -2.69
CA LYS A 106 -17.96 18.68 -3.05
C LYS A 106 -16.48 19.02 -2.84
N LEU A 107 -15.83 18.43 -1.82
CA LEU A 107 -14.44 18.70 -1.53
C LEU A 107 -13.48 18.07 -2.56
N GLY A 108 -13.96 17.19 -3.42
CA GLY A 108 -13.15 16.57 -4.48
C GLY A 108 -11.92 15.82 -3.93
N ALA A 109 -12.01 15.32 -2.72
CA ALA A 109 -10.92 15.08 -1.79
C ALA A 109 -9.91 13.97 -2.17
N THR A 110 -10.03 13.32 -3.32
CA THR A 110 -9.00 12.37 -3.74
C THR A 110 -8.54 12.71 -5.16
N PRO A 111 -7.25 12.94 -5.37
CA PRO A 111 -6.70 13.06 -6.70
C PRO A 111 -7.15 11.88 -7.57
N LYS A 112 -7.52 12.16 -8.82
CA LYS A 112 -7.93 11.13 -9.78
C LYS A 112 -6.66 10.45 -10.32
N TYR A 113 -6.18 9.42 -9.64
CA TYR A 113 -5.18 8.51 -10.22
C TYR A 113 -5.87 7.35 -10.95
N HIS A 114 -5.14 6.74 -11.86
CA HIS A 114 -5.64 5.63 -12.65
C HIS A 114 -5.88 4.38 -11.77
N ARG A 115 -7.02 3.72 -11.98
CA ARG A 115 -7.34 2.48 -11.26
C ARG A 115 -7.03 1.28 -12.15
N PRO A 116 -6.10 0.42 -11.72
CA PRO A 116 -5.79 -0.78 -12.46
C PRO A 116 -6.92 -1.81 -12.34
N ILE A 117 -7.07 -2.63 -13.39
CA ILE A 117 -7.94 -3.80 -13.44
C ILE A 117 -7.06 -4.98 -13.82
N CYS A 118 -7.26 -6.13 -13.18
CA CYS A 118 -6.56 -7.34 -13.56
C CYS A 118 -7.19 -7.93 -14.83
N THR A 119 -6.45 -7.86 -15.94
CA THR A 119 -6.86 -8.33 -17.27
C THR A 119 -5.95 -9.42 -17.84
N GLY A 120 -4.91 -9.81 -17.12
CA GLY A 120 -3.93 -10.81 -17.55
C GLY A 120 -3.28 -11.56 -16.39
N PRO A 121 -2.34 -12.47 -16.69
CA PRO A 121 -1.64 -13.24 -15.68
C PRO A 121 -0.73 -12.35 -14.83
N ILE A 122 -0.80 -12.56 -13.50
CA ILE A 122 0.02 -11.84 -12.54
C ILE A 122 1.36 -12.56 -12.37
N ALA A 123 2.43 -11.79 -12.55
CA ALA A 123 3.80 -12.20 -12.25
C ALA A 123 4.61 -10.96 -11.85
N VAL A 124 5.74 -11.16 -11.23
CA VAL A 124 6.71 -10.09 -10.98
C VAL A 124 7.22 -9.56 -12.33
N LYS A 125 7.06 -8.25 -12.54
CA LYS A 125 7.49 -7.56 -13.77
C LYS A 125 8.86 -6.91 -13.58
N ASP A 126 8.96 -6.10 -12.53
CA ASP A 126 10.15 -5.30 -12.25
C ASP A 126 10.19 -4.94 -10.76
N LEU A 127 11.30 -5.22 -10.11
CA LEU A 127 11.56 -4.89 -8.71
C LEU A 127 12.54 -3.72 -8.54
N SER A 128 12.97 -3.08 -9.62
CA SER A 128 13.93 -1.96 -9.56
C SER A 128 13.40 -0.82 -8.67
N GLY A 129 12.13 -0.46 -8.81
CA GLY A 129 11.47 0.52 -7.97
C GLY A 129 11.44 0.13 -6.48
N LEU A 130 11.20 -1.15 -6.17
CA LEU A 130 11.27 -1.65 -4.79
C LEU A 130 12.69 -1.53 -4.23
N HIS A 131 13.70 -1.93 -4.99
CA HIS A 131 15.09 -1.85 -4.56
C HIS A 131 15.54 -0.40 -4.34
N LYS A 132 15.10 0.54 -5.18
CA LYS A 132 15.30 1.98 -4.99
C LYS A 132 14.66 2.46 -3.68
N ASP A 133 13.40 2.11 -3.42
CA ASP A 133 12.69 2.47 -2.19
C ASP A 133 13.41 1.94 -0.94
N ILE A 134 13.83 0.68 -0.97
CA ILE A 134 14.61 0.06 0.12
C ILE A 134 15.92 0.81 0.34
N ALA A 135 16.68 1.07 -0.72
CA ALA A 135 17.96 1.77 -0.64
C ALA A 135 17.80 3.20 -0.10
N ASN A 136 16.75 3.91 -0.54
CA ASN A 136 16.41 5.26 -0.06
C ASN A 136 16.12 5.26 1.44
N LEU A 137 15.28 4.33 1.91
CA LEU A 137 14.95 4.22 3.33
C LEU A 137 16.18 3.83 4.16
N GLN A 138 16.97 2.85 3.73
CA GLN A 138 18.20 2.46 4.43
C GLN A 138 19.19 3.61 4.53
N GLY A 139 19.38 4.37 3.44
CA GLY A 139 20.23 5.55 3.40
C GLY A 139 19.76 6.63 4.37
N ALA A 140 18.46 6.91 4.38
CA ALA A 140 17.84 7.89 5.27
C ALA A 140 17.95 7.49 6.75
N VAL A 141 17.67 6.21 7.07
CA VAL A 141 17.82 5.64 8.41
C VAL A 141 19.25 5.80 8.93
N LYS A 142 20.24 5.46 8.11
CA LYS A 142 21.67 5.61 8.46
C LYS A 142 22.03 7.09 8.68
N LYS A 143 21.58 7.97 7.80
CA LYS A 143 21.89 9.42 7.86
C LYS A 143 21.26 10.08 9.08
N ALA A 144 20.02 9.73 9.42
CA ALA A 144 19.30 10.30 10.55
C ALA A 144 19.62 9.60 11.89
N GLY A 145 20.34 8.48 11.88
CA GLY A 145 20.66 7.71 13.09
C GLY A 145 19.45 6.99 13.70
N ALA A 146 18.42 6.71 12.90
CA ALA A 146 17.25 5.95 13.35
C ALA A 146 17.65 4.49 13.67
N LYS A 147 17.05 3.93 14.72
CA LYS A 147 17.42 2.59 15.22
C LYS A 147 16.60 1.47 14.59
N ARG A 148 15.40 1.78 14.13
CA ARG A 148 14.44 0.81 13.59
C ARG A 148 13.59 1.45 12.52
N ALA A 149 13.30 0.73 11.45
CA ALA A 149 12.46 1.21 10.36
C ALA A 149 11.58 0.09 9.83
N PHE A 150 10.45 0.48 9.24
CA PHE A 150 9.56 -0.42 8.53
C PHE A 150 9.22 0.12 7.14
N MET A 151 8.83 -0.77 6.25
CA MET A 151 8.28 -0.44 4.94
C MET A 151 6.89 -1.07 4.78
N ASN A 152 5.95 -0.29 4.23
CA ASN A 152 4.59 -0.75 3.94
C ASN A 152 4.55 -1.61 2.67
N ALA A 153 3.70 -2.63 2.68
CA ALA A 153 3.34 -3.40 1.49
C ALA A 153 1.86 -3.77 1.51
N ALA A 154 1.24 -3.77 0.33
CA ALA A 154 -0.16 -4.11 0.18
C ALA A 154 -0.40 -5.61 0.44
N SER A 155 -1.50 -5.96 1.16
CA SER A 155 -1.95 -7.35 1.25
C SER A 155 -2.51 -7.85 -0.09
N PRO A 156 -2.50 -9.16 -0.38
CA PRO A 156 -3.22 -9.71 -1.54
C PRO A 156 -4.70 -9.33 -1.55
N GLY A 157 -5.33 -9.29 -0.38
CA GLY A 157 -6.73 -8.92 -0.21
C GLY A 157 -7.01 -7.48 -0.58
N VAL A 158 -6.19 -6.52 -0.13
CA VAL A 158 -6.39 -5.10 -0.48
C VAL A 158 -6.18 -4.85 -1.97
N ILE A 159 -5.20 -5.53 -2.59
CA ILE A 159 -5.02 -5.46 -4.03
C ILE A 159 -6.29 -5.93 -4.74
N ALA A 160 -6.86 -7.06 -4.34
CA ALA A 160 -8.08 -7.61 -4.93
C ALA A 160 -9.34 -6.76 -4.69
N VAL A 161 -9.38 -5.95 -3.61
CA VAL A 161 -10.46 -4.99 -3.35
C VAL A 161 -10.37 -3.78 -4.27
N PHE A 162 -9.17 -3.23 -4.45
CA PHE A 162 -8.98 -2.00 -5.23
C PHE A 162 -8.74 -2.23 -6.73
N GLN A 163 -8.35 -3.45 -7.12
CA GLN A 163 -8.01 -3.83 -8.48
C GLN A 163 -8.82 -5.08 -8.87
N PRO A 164 -10.04 -4.89 -9.43
CA PRO A 164 -10.96 -5.99 -9.69
C PRO A 164 -10.40 -6.99 -10.68
N ASN A 165 -10.74 -8.27 -10.47
CA ASN A 165 -10.40 -9.36 -11.34
C ASN A 165 -11.34 -9.42 -12.58
N ARG A 166 -10.76 -9.45 -13.78
CA ARG A 166 -11.43 -9.76 -15.05
C ARG A 166 -10.75 -10.89 -15.82
N TYR A 167 -9.72 -11.51 -15.24
CA TYR A 167 -8.93 -12.55 -15.90
C TYR A 167 -9.08 -13.93 -15.28
N TYR A 168 -8.93 -14.04 -13.95
CA TYR A 168 -8.96 -15.31 -13.26
C TYR A 168 -10.39 -15.83 -13.10
N ALA A 169 -10.58 -17.16 -13.24
CA ALA A 169 -11.89 -17.81 -13.18
C ALA A 169 -12.58 -17.71 -11.80
N SER A 170 -11.80 -17.53 -10.72
CA SER A 170 -12.35 -17.37 -9.37
C SER A 170 -11.55 -16.35 -8.55
N HIS A 171 -12.16 -15.89 -7.44
CA HIS A 171 -11.52 -14.98 -6.50
C HIS A 171 -10.33 -15.63 -5.79
N GLU A 172 -10.46 -16.92 -5.46
CA GLU A 172 -9.40 -17.72 -4.84
C GLU A 172 -8.15 -17.79 -5.74
N LYS A 173 -8.34 -18.07 -7.04
CA LYS A 173 -7.23 -18.11 -8.00
C LYS A 173 -6.55 -16.76 -8.17
N TYR A 174 -7.30 -15.68 -8.09
CA TYR A 174 -6.78 -14.34 -8.13
C TYR A 174 -5.94 -14.04 -6.89
N LEU A 175 -6.46 -14.34 -5.68
CA LEU A 175 -5.76 -14.19 -4.42
C LEU A 175 -4.47 -15.02 -4.35
N GLU A 176 -4.52 -16.28 -4.81
CA GLU A 176 -3.35 -17.18 -4.89
C GLU A 176 -2.25 -16.57 -5.76
N SER A 177 -2.61 -16.04 -6.93
CA SER A 177 -1.66 -15.42 -7.85
C SER A 177 -1.05 -14.14 -7.28
N LEU A 178 -1.85 -13.32 -6.61
CA LEU A 178 -1.38 -12.14 -5.90
C LEU A 178 -0.44 -12.51 -4.75
N ALA A 179 -0.80 -13.50 -3.94
CA ALA A 179 0.01 -13.96 -2.82
C ALA A 179 1.39 -14.45 -3.26
N ASN A 180 1.44 -15.24 -4.35
CA ASN A 180 2.71 -15.72 -4.92
C ASN A 180 3.58 -14.57 -5.43
N ALA A 181 3.01 -13.58 -6.09
CA ALA A 181 3.76 -12.43 -6.60
C ALA A 181 4.25 -11.50 -5.48
N MET A 182 3.39 -11.21 -4.49
CA MET A 182 3.71 -10.31 -3.38
C MET A 182 4.72 -10.90 -2.40
N GLN A 183 4.83 -12.22 -2.28
CA GLN A 183 5.86 -12.87 -1.48
C GLN A 183 7.26 -12.35 -1.81
N THR A 184 7.58 -12.15 -3.09
CA THR A 184 8.90 -11.65 -3.52
C THR A 184 9.19 -10.24 -2.98
N GLU A 185 8.19 -9.35 -2.98
CA GLU A 185 8.32 -8.01 -2.39
C GLU A 185 8.52 -8.08 -0.88
N TYR A 186 7.73 -8.91 -0.19
CA TYR A 186 7.81 -9.04 1.26
C TYR A 186 9.16 -9.58 1.73
N GLU A 187 9.64 -10.63 1.07
CA GLU A 187 10.95 -11.22 1.35
C GLU A 187 12.10 -10.23 1.10
N ALA A 188 12.03 -9.44 0.01
CA ALA A 188 13.04 -8.43 -0.30
C ALA A 188 13.14 -7.33 0.77
N ILE A 189 11.99 -6.85 1.27
CA ILE A 189 11.95 -5.85 2.36
C ILE A 189 12.63 -6.39 3.62
N VAL A 190 12.28 -7.61 4.02
CA VAL A 190 12.80 -8.21 5.25
C VAL A 190 14.26 -8.61 5.11
N ALA A 191 14.68 -9.14 3.96
CA ALA A 191 16.08 -9.45 3.65
C ALA A 191 16.98 -8.21 3.70
N ALA A 192 16.43 -7.01 3.43
CA ALA A 192 17.12 -5.75 3.58
C ALA A 192 17.27 -5.28 5.05
N GLY A 193 16.79 -6.06 6.03
CA GLY A 193 16.88 -5.75 7.46
C GLY A 193 15.78 -4.83 7.99
N LEU A 194 14.79 -4.48 7.17
CA LEU A 194 13.63 -3.69 7.57
C LEU A 194 12.54 -4.59 8.20
N ASP A 195 11.68 -3.99 9.02
CA ASP A 195 10.42 -4.63 9.37
C ASP A 195 9.43 -4.39 8.23
N ILE A 196 8.49 -5.33 8.03
CA ILE A 196 7.43 -5.15 7.05
C ILE A 196 6.11 -4.82 7.74
N GLN A 197 5.39 -3.82 7.23
CA GLN A 197 3.99 -3.60 7.57
C GLN A 197 3.10 -4.04 6.42
N ILE A 198 2.21 -4.98 6.69
CA ILE A 198 1.18 -5.38 5.74
C ILE A 198 -0.04 -4.49 5.92
N ASP A 199 -0.39 -3.74 4.88
CA ASP A 199 -1.62 -2.97 4.86
C ASP A 199 -2.76 -3.84 4.34
N ALA A 200 -3.65 -4.22 5.28
CA ALA A 200 -4.77 -5.12 5.06
C ALA A 200 -6.12 -4.48 5.42
N PRO A 201 -6.47 -3.30 4.86
CA PRO A 201 -7.77 -2.68 5.09
C PRO A 201 -8.92 -3.48 4.49
N ASP A 202 -8.66 -4.44 3.62
CA ASP A 202 -9.61 -5.42 3.12
C ASP A 202 -10.33 -6.17 4.25
N LEU A 203 -9.65 -6.45 5.36
CA LEU A 203 -10.21 -7.13 6.53
C LEU A 203 -11.11 -6.24 7.41
N GLY A 204 -11.08 -4.93 7.22
CA GLY A 204 -11.94 -3.96 7.90
C GLY A 204 -12.80 -3.18 6.90
N MET A 205 -12.20 -2.21 6.21
CA MET A 205 -12.85 -1.34 5.24
C MET A 205 -13.55 -2.13 4.11
N GLY A 206 -13.03 -3.30 3.74
CA GLY A 206 -13.64 -4.17 2.72
C GLY A 206 -15.10 -4.48 2.99
N ARG A 207 -15.51 -4.54 4.29
CA ARG A 207 -16.88 -4.82 4.72
C ARG A 207 -17.88 -3.80 4.19
N HIS A 208 -17.54 -2.53 4.14
CA HIS A 208 -18.45 -1.48 3.70
C HIS A 208 -18.16 -0.92 2.29
N ILE A 209 -17.17 -1.47 1.58
CA ILE A 209 -16.88 -1.12 0.18
C ILE A 209 -17.27 -2.27 -0.75
N LYS A 210 -16.39 -3.27 -0.87
CA LYS A 210 -16.58 -4.39 -1.80
C LYS A 210 -17.69 -5.33 -1.35
N PHE A 211 -17.80 -5.58 -0.05
CA PHE A 211 -18.75 -6.51 0.56
C PHE A 211 -19.91 -5.79 1.26
N ARG A 212 -20.23 -4.56 0.84
CA ARG A 212 -21.23 -3.68 1.47
C ARG A 212 -22.63 -4.32 1.56
N ASP A 213 -22.99 -5.12 0.58
CA ASP A 213 -24.31 -5.75 0.46
C ASP A 213 -24.27 -7.27 0.79
N ALA A 214 -23.09 -7.78 1.15
CA ALA A 214 -22.90 -9.18 1.55
C ALA A 214 -23.45 -9.46 2.96
N SER A 215 -23.85 -10.70 3.25
CA SER A 215 -24.11 -11.15 4.61
C SER A 215 -22.82 -11.16 5.44
N GLU A 216 -22.97 -11.22 6.76
CA GLU A 216 -21.80 -11.37 7.66
C GLU A 216 -21.04 -12.67 7.38
N GLU A 217 -21.75 -13.77 7.19
CA GLU A 217 -21.19 -15.08 6.86
C GLU A 217 -20.39 -15.04 5.56
N GLU A 218 -20.94 -14.41 4.52
CA GLU A 218 -20.26 -14.25 3.24
C GLU A 218 -19.01 -13.37 3.36
N PHE A 219 -19.07 -12.28 4.12
CA PHE A 219 -17.91 -11.45 4.40
C PHE A 219 -16.84 -12.23 5.14
N LEU A 220 -17.18 -12.95 6.21
CA LEU A 220 -16.24 -13.75 6.99
C LEU A 220 -15.58 -14.85 6.14
N LYS A 221 -16.34 -15.51 5.28
CA LYS A 221 -15.79 -16.48 4.32
C LYS A 221 -14.72 -15.84 3.41
N ASN A 222 -15.00 -14.66 2.86
CA ASN A 222 -14.03 -13.95 2.02
C ASN A 222 -12.83 -13.45 2.82
N ALA A 223 -13.03 -12.93 4.05
CA ALA A 223 -11.95 -12.51 4.93
C ALA A 223 -11.00 -13.66 5.28
N ASN A 224 -11.53 -14.86 5.53
CA ASN A 224 -10.72 -16.07 5.74
C ASN A 224 -9.86 -16.39 4.53
N LEU A 225 -10.41 -16.36 3.31
CA LEU A 225 -9.62 -16.56 2.09
C LEU A 225 -8.50 -15.52 1.94
N GLN A 226 -8.76 -14.27 2.29
CA GLN A 226 -7.76 -13.20 2.25
C GLN A 226 -6.64 -13.43 3.29
N VAL A 227 -7.00 -13.89 4.50
CA VAL A 227 -6.03 -14.25 5.54
C VAL A 227 -5.19 -15.46 5.14
N GLU A 228 -5.79 -16.49 4.57
CA GLU A 228 -5.06 -17.65 4.06
C GLU A 228 -4.06 -17.27 2.96
N ALA A 229 -4.48 -16.44 1.99
CA ALA A 229 -3.60 -15.93 0.95
C ALA A 229 -2.44 -15.08 1.53
N LEU A 230 -2.72 -14.26 2.53
CA LEU A 230 -1.71 -13.47 3.21
C LEU A 230 -0.72 -14.35 3.98
N ASN A 231 -1.20 -15.33 4.74
CA ASN A 231 -0.35 -16.29 5.46
C ASN A 231 0.55 -17.08 4.49
N HIS A 232 0.01 -17.45 3.32
CA HIS A 232 0.80 -18.09 2.28
C HIS A 232 1.93 -17.17 1.77
N ALA A 233 1.64 -15.90 1.53
CA ALA A 233 2.67 -14.93 1.08
C ALA A 233 3.74 -14.65 2.14
N LEU A 234 3.40 -14.76 3.43
CA LEU A 234 4.29 -14.47 4.56
C LEU A 234 5.03 -15.69 5.12
N ARG A 235 4.80 -16.89 4.57
CA ARG A 235 5.27 -18.18 5.15
C ARG A 235 6.75 -18.28 5.45
N ASN A 236 7.60 -17.52 4.75
CA ASN A 236 9.05 -17.53 4.90
C ASN A 236 9.58 -16.35 5.76
N ILE A 237 8.69 -15.51 6.31
CA ILE A 237 9.06 -14.31 7.05
C ILE A 237 8.86 -14.54 8.55
N PRO A 238 9.88 -14.27 9.39
CA PRO A 238 9.75 -14.36 10.84
C PRO A 238 8.65 -13.43 11.37
N ALA A 239 7.80 -13.94 12.27
CA ALA A 239 6.66 -13.19 12.79
C ALA A 239 7.05 -11.87 13.47
N GLU A 240 8.21 -11.83 14.14
CA GLU A 240 8.75 -10.63 14.80
C GLU A 240 9.17 -9.52 13.83
N LYS A 241 9.24 -9.81 12.54
CA LYS A 241 9.51 -8.85 11.46
C LYS A 241 8.24 -8.30 10.83
N ILE A 242 7.07 -8.84 11.20
CA ILE A 242 5.79 -8.50 10.59
C ILE A 242 4.99 -7.64 11.55
N ARG A 243 4.42 -6.57 11.03
CA ARG A 243 3.31 -5.82 11.64
C ARG A 243 2.18 -5.69 10.64
N MET A 244 0.95 -5.58 11.10
CA MET A 244 -0.21 -5.46 10.24
C MET A 244 -1.01 -4.21 10.59
N HIS A 245 -1.51 -3.52 9.57
CA HIS A 245 -2.45 -2.43 9.70
C HIS A 245 -3.81 -2.84 9.11
N VAL A 246 -4.82 -2.85 9.95
CA VAL A 246 -6.22 -3.03 9.55
C VAL A 246 -6.93 -1.69 9.70
N CYS A 247 -7.44 -1.17 8.59
CA CYS A 247 -8.07 0.14 8.51
C CYS A 247 -9.58 0.01 8.28
N TRP A 248 -10.35 0.82 8.97
CA TRP A 248 -11.79 0.94 8.70
C TRP A 248 -12.10 1.84 7.51
N GLY A 249 -11.31 2.86 7.28
CA GLY A 249 -11.43 3.84 6.21
C GLY A 249 -10.86 5.20 6.62
N ASN A 250 -10.60 6.02 5.63
CA ASN A 250 -10.14 7.39 5.76
C ASN A 250 -10.86 8.23 4.71
N TYR A 251 -11.59 9.26 5.12
CA TYR A 251 -12.44 10.10 4.27
C TYR A 251 -11.96 11.54 4.20
#